data_3b1f85f4902b8923c6b9dfc8eed45ee8
#
_entry.id   3b1f85f4902b8923c6b9dfc8eed45ee8
#
_cell.length_a   1.000
_cell.length_b   1.000
_cell.length_c   1.000
_cell.angle_alpha   90.00
_cell.angle_beta   90.00
_cell.angle_gamma   90.00
#
_symmetry.space_group_name_H-M   'P 1'
#
loop_
_entity.id
_entity.type
_entity.pdbx_description
1 polymer ?
#
loop_
_entity_poly.entity_id
_entity_poly.type
_entity_poly.pdbx_seq_one_letter_code
_entity_poly.pdbx_strand_id
1 'polypeptide(L)'
;TSPQNMVRSFAAGIEAQYQLVRALQKDNFFHRTNQPNVAMNILVTNQAIGYVNQFKQKDYDASIDSMNKYGVAIKDRDFVGWDFTAWVYDLHRINEPYSNRGTHPNGTGINRAIKRSQLTAEEDQYLSKMGRMQYLNFISPSMVGIHRIKLNEQTAFNFSVRHILNSFGYDLGLDVFLETKGTQWLVGLHGYRNKENLWPGIEIENPAIKLRVRRAQIPVQARAMLWLQPKGQLFTSAKAEPGGLLQLRAYYPTGKTLKLY
;
A
#
# COMPACT_ATOMS: atom_id res chain seq x y z
N THR A 1 -16.93 10.86 11.91
CA THR A 1 -15.70 10.28 11.35
C THR A 1 -14.52 11.13 11.81
N SER A 2 -13.45 10.53 12.33
CA SER A 2 -12.27 11.29 12.76
C SER A 2 -11.36 11.60 11.57
N PRO A 3 -10.50 12.64 11.64
CA PRO A 3 -9.49 12.92 10.63
C PRO A 3 -8.62 11.68 10.29
N GLN A 4 -8.24 10.92 11.33
CA GLN A 4 -7.44 9.69 11.16
C GLN A 4 -8.13 8.66 10.26
N ASN A 5 -9.43 8.45 10.43
CA ASN A 5 -10.19 7.51 9.62
C ASN A 5 -10.28 7.96 8.17
N MET A 6 -10.30 9.26 7.91
CA MET A 6 -10.29 9.79 6.52
C MET A 6 -8.94 9.60 5.86
N VAL A 7 -7.84 9.94 6.53
CA VAL A 7 -6.48 9.68 6.00
C VAL A 7 -6.29 8.20 5.68
N ARG A 8 -6.77 7.32 6.56
CA ARG A 8 -6.76 5.87 6.32
C ARG A 8 -7.58 5.48 5.09
N SER A 9 -8.76 6.08 4.92
CA SER A 9 -9.61 5.84 3.74
C SER A 9 -8.94 6.26 2.45
N PHE A 10 -8.30 7.44 2.42
CA PHE A 10 -7.60 7.93 1.24
C PHE A 10 -6.40 7.06 0.83
N ALA A 11 -5.66 6.51 1.78
CA ALA A 11 -4.51 5.65 1.49
C ALA A 11 -4.90 4.21 1.12
N ALA A 12 -6.06 3.73 1.56
CA ALA A 12 -6.43 2.31 1.49
C ALA A 12 -6.43 1.74 0.06
N GLY A 13 -6.84 2.53 -0.93
CA GLY A 13 -6.83 2.11 -2.34
C GLY A 13 -5.41 1.83 -2.85
N ILE A 14 -4.47 2.70 -2.55
CA ILE A 14 -3.06 2.53 -2.93
C ILE A 14 -2.40 1.40 -2.15
N GLU A 15 -2.67 1.27 -0.87
CA GLU A 15 -2.20 0.13 -0.09
C GLU A 15 -2.67 -1.19 -0.69
N ALA A 16 -3.95 -1.28 -1.10
CA ALA A 16 -4.52 -2.48 -1.73
C ALA A 16 -3.85 -2.78 -3.08
N GLN A 17 -3.61 -1.78 -3.93
CA GLN A 17 -2.91 -1.95 -5.20
C GLN A 17 -1.50 -2.51 -5.02
N TYR A 18 -0.73 -1.98 -4.08
CA TYR A 18 0.62 -2.49 -3.82
C TYR A 18 0.63 -3.86 -3.16
N GLN A 19 -0.36 -4.20 -2.34
CA GLN A 19 -0.53 -5.56 -1.84
C GLN A 19 -0.84 -6.53 -2.98
N LEU A 20 -1.62 -6.13 -3.99
CA LEU A 20 -1.83 -6.92 -5.19
C LEU A 20 -0.52 -7.13 -5.96
N VAL A 21 0.26 -6.09 -6.22
CA VAL A 21 1.57 -6.20 -6.89
C VAL A 21 2.47 -7.19 -6.13
N ARG A 22 2.54 -7.06 -4.81
CA ARG A 22 3.32 -7.97 -3.97
C ARG A 22 2.85 -9.42 -4.07
N ALA A 23 1.53 -9.64 -4.08
CA ALA A 23 0.95 -10.97 -4.25
C ALA A 23 1.31 -11.59 -5.60
N LEU A 24 1.23 -10.81 -6.69
CA LEU A 24 1.60 -11.25 -8.04
C LEU A 24 3.10 -11.58 -8.14
N GLN A 25 3.97 -10.80 -7.52
CA GLN A 25 5.41 -11.07 -7.48
C GLN A 25 5.74 -12.35 -6.70
N LYS A 26 5.06 -12.57 -5.56
CA LYS A 26 5.14 -13.82 -4.78
C LYS A 26 4.73 -15.02 -5.64
N ASP A 27 3.61 -14.90 -6.32
CA ASP A 27 3.07 -15.96 -7.17
C ASP A 27 4.04 -16.31 -8.31
N ASN A 28 4.54 -15.32 -9.03
CA ASN A 28 5.52 -15.49 -10.08
C ASN A 28 6.82 -16.17 -9.60
N PHE A 29 7.28 -15.82 -8.39
CA PHE A 29 8.52 -16.37 -7.85
C PHE A 29 8.34 -17.79 -7.30
N PHE A 30 7.34 -18.01 -6.41
CA PHE A 30 7.19 -19.25 -5.67
C PHE A 30 6.46 -20.34 -6.45
N HIS A 31 5.44 -19.97 -7.23
CA HIS A 31 4.62 -20.95 -7.96
C HIS A 31 5.10 -21.21 -9.39
N ARG A 32 6.12 -20.47 -9.87
CA ARG A 32 6.71 -20.65 -11.21
C ARG A 32 5.64 -20.69 -12.30
N THR A 33 4.74 -19.74 -12.27
CA THR A 33 3.63 -19.69 -13.23
C THR A 33 4.15 -19.67 -14.66
N ASN A 34 3.51 -20.45 -15.54
CA ASN A 34 3.90 -20.51 -16.97
C ASN A 34 3.61 -19.19 -17.71
N GLN A 35 2.73 -18.37 -17.16
CA GLN A 35 2.39 -17.05 -17.66
C GLN A 35 2.56 -16.02 -16.52
N PRO A 36 3.77 -15.48 -16.38
CA PRO A 36 4.03 -14.47 -15.35
C PRO A 36 3.19 -13.22 -15.56
N ASN A 37 2.65 -12.68 -14.46
CA ASN A 37 1.79 -11.51 -14.46
C ASN A 37 2.58 -10.18 -14.62
N VAL A 38 3.55 -10.11 -15.54
CA VAL A 38 4.40 -8.93 -15.74
C VAL A 38 3.58 -7.72 -16.17
N ALA A 39 2.73 -7.91 -17.18
CA ALA A 39 1.88 -6.82 -17.69
C ALA A 39 0.96 -6.27 -16.60
N MET A 40 0.37 -7.14 -15.78
CA MET A 40 -0.47 -6.73 -14.66
C MET A 40 0.33 -5.98 -13.58
N ASN A 41 1.55 -6.44 -13.25
CA ASN A 41 2.43 -5.73 -12.32
C ASN A 41 2.74 -4.31 -12.80
N ILE A 42 3.10 -4.16 -14.07
CA ILE A 42 3.40 -2.86 -14.68
C ILE A 42 2.14 -1.99 -14.70
N LEU A 43 1.00 -2.54 -15.12
CA LEU A 43 -0.26 -1.81 -15.22
C LEU A 43 -0.70 -1.26 -13.86
N VAL A 44 -0.77 -2.12 -12.84
CA VAL A 44 -1.20 -1.72 -11.49
C VAL A 44 -0.23 -0.71 -10.88
N THR A 45 1.08 -0.90 -11.06
CA THR A 45 2.09 0.05 -10.57
C THR A 45 1.95 1.40 -11.27
N ASN A 46 1.80 1.43 -12.60
CA ASN A 46 1.57 2.68 -13.35
C ASN A 46 0.29 3.40 -12.92
N GLN A 47 -0.80 2.66 -12.74
CA GLN A 47 -2.06 3.24 -12.25
C GLN A 47 -1.89 3.87 -10.88
N ALA A 48 -1.21 3.20 -9.95
CA ALA A 48 -0.93 3.74 -8.62
C ALA A 48 -0.09 5.01 -8.68
N ILE A 49 0.98 5.01 -9.49
CA ILE A 49 1.85 6.19 -9.69
C ILE A 49 1.06 7.34 -10.32
N GLY A 50 0.28 7.05 -11.36
CA GLY A 50 -0.56 8.04 -12.05
C GLY A 50 -1.56 8.67 -11.10
N TYR A 51 -2.24 7.85 -10.30
CA TYR A 51 -3.23 8.31 -9.33
C TYR A 51 -2.62 9.23 -8.26
N VAL A 52 -1.50 8.84 -7.65
CA VAL A 52 -0.81 9.68 -6.67
C VAL A 52 -0.33 11.01 -7.27
N ASN A 53 0.07 11.03 -8.56
CA ASN A 53 0.59 12.21 -9.23
C ASN A 53 -0.48 13.05 -9.95
N GLN A 54 -1.74 12.70 -9.86
CA GLN A 54 -2.86 13.34 -10.57
C GLN A 54 -2.99 14.84 -10.23
N PHE A 55 -2.64 15.25 -9.01
CA PHE A 55 -2.63 16.65 -8.55
C PHE A 55 -1.71 17.56 -9.36
N LYS A 56 -0.81 17.03 -10.19
CA LYS A 56 0.09 17.78 -11.07
C LYS A 56 -0.56 18.22 -12.40
N GLN A 57 -1.74 17.73 -12.68
CA GLN A 57 -2.46 18.13 -13.88
C GLN A 57 -2.82 19.62 -13.82
N LYS A 58 -2.74 20.32 -14.95
CA LYS A 58 -2.96 21.77 -15.02
C LYS A 58 -4.38 22.19 -14.63
N ASP A 59 -5.33 21.33 -14.92
CA ASP A 59 -6.75 21.54 -14.70
C ASP A 59 -7.26 20.84 -13.41
N TYR A 60 -6.34 20.40 -12.53
CA TYR A 60 -6.69 19.66 -11.34
C TYR A 60 -7.71 20.38 -10.47
N ASP A 61 -7.46 21.65 -10.12
CA ASP A 61 -8.37 22.44 -9.29
C ASP A 61 -9.70 22.70 -9.99
N ALA A 62 -9.68 22.91 -11.32
CA ALA A 62 -10.90 23.06 -12.11
C ALA A 62 -11.71 21.75 -12.19
N SER A 63 -11.03 20.61 -12.21
CA SER A 63 -11.69 19.30 -12.14
C SER A 63 -12.41 19.10 -10.79
N ILE A 64 -11.78 19.49 -9.69
CA ILE A 64 -12.42 19.46 -8.36
C ILE A 64 -13.62 20.40 -8.31
N ASP A 65 -13.51 21.60 -8.85
CA ASP A 65 -14.65 22.53 -8.92
C ASP A 65 -15.78 21.96 -9.79
N SER A 66 -15.46 21.27 -10.86
CA SER A 66 -16.46 20.61 -11.72
C SER A 66 -17.19 19.48 -10.99
N MET A 67 -16.48 18.65 -10.21
CA MET A 67 -17.10 17.58 -9.41
C MET A 67 -18.02 18.13 -8.31
N ASN A 68 -17.72 19.32 -7.80
CA ASN A 68 -18.50 20.00 -6.78
C ASN A 68 -19.61 20.89 -7.34
N LYS A 69 -19.84 20.90 -8.68
CA LYS A 69 -20.81 21.78 -9.31
C LYS A 69 -22.25 21.62 -8.80
N TYR A 70 -22.95 22.74 -8.85
CA TYR A 70 -24.38 22.86 -8.63
C TYR A 70 -25.17 21.81 -9.43
N GLY A 71 -26.09 21.13 -8.78
CA GLY A 71 -27.06 20.26 -9.46
C GLY A 71 -26.89 18.76 -9.18
N VAL A 72 -25.74 18.32 -8.67
CA VAL A 72 -25.61 16.93 -8.22
C VAL A 72 -26.09 16.84 -6.77
N ALA A 73 -27.04 15.94 -6.50
CA ALA A 73 -27.50 15.70 -5.13
C ALA A 73 -26.34 15.32 -4.24
N ILE A 74 -26.35 15.77 -2.98
CA ILE A 74 -25.24 15.53 -2.02
C ILE A 74 -24.90 14.05 -1.91
N LYS A 75 -25.91 13.17 -1.93
CA LYS A 75 -25.76 11.71 -1.87
C LYS A 75 -25.03 11.10 -3.06
N ASP A 76 -25.08 11.77 -4.22
CA ASP A 76 -24.54 11.28 -5.49
C ASP A 76 -23.17 11.88 -5.83
N ARG A 77 -22.61 12.70 -4.92
CA ARG A 77 -21.30 13.31 -5.11
C ARG A 77 -20.21 12.37 -4.69
N ASP A 78 -19.20 12.26 -5.54
CA ASP A 78 -17.96 11.60 -5.17
C ASP A 78 -17.16 12.51 -4.23
N PHE A 79 -17.33 12.28 -2.95
CA PHE A 79 -16.61 13.01 -1.91
C PHE A 79 -15.19 12.52 -1.68
N VAL A 80 -14.79 11.46 -2.37
CA VAL A 80 -13.50 10.78 -2.16
C VAL A 80 -12.57 11.00 -3.38
N GLY A 81 -13.10 11.46 -4.50
CA GLY A 81 -12.34 11.67 -5.74
C GLY A 81 -11.09 12.52 -5.52
N TRP A 82 -9.95 12.03 -6.00
CA TRP A 82 -8.65 12.73 -5.94
C TRP A 82 -8.06 12.77 -4.52
N ASP A 83 -7.84 11.62 -3.96
CA ASP A 83 -7.58 11.43 -2.53
C ASP A 83 -6.30 12.07 -2.01
N PHE A 84 -5.26 12.29 -2.84
CA PHE A 84 -3.93 12.58 -2.31
C PHE A 84 -3.69 14.02 -1.90
N THR A 85 -4.40 14.99 -2.44
CA THR A 85 -4.41 16.34 -1.89
C THR A 85 -5.13 16.38 -0.54
N ALA A 86 -6.26 15.65 -0.42
CA ALA A 86 -6.95 15.51 0.85
C ALA A 86 -6.12 14.71 1.87
N TRP A 87 -5.45 13.65 1.42
CA TRP A 87 -4.54 12.85 2.25
C TRP A 87 -3.43 13.70 2.87
N VAL A 88 -2.70 14.48 2.06
CA VAL A 88 -1.60 15.31 2.57
C VAL A 88 -2.10 16.43 3.45
N TYR A 89 -3.24 17.05 3.10
CA TYR A 89 -3.88 18.08 3.90
C TYR A 89 -4.20 17.58 5.30
N ASP A 90 -4.90 16.46 5.43
CA ASP A 90 -5.28 15.92 6.73
C ASP A 90 -4.07 15.34 7.49
N LEU A 91 -3.11 14.75 6.80
CA LEU A 91 -1.88 14.23 7.41
C LEU A 91 -1.06 15.34 8.10
N HIS A 92 -1.04 16.54 7.52
CA HIS A 92 -0.31 17.68 8.08
C HIS A 92 -1.09 18.44 9.15
N ARG A 93 -2.43 18.34 9.12
CA ARG A 93 -3.35 19.10 9.98
C ARG A 93 -4.18 18.19 10.89
N ILE A 94 -3.59 17.13 11.38
CA ILE A 94 -4.29 16.06 12.08
C ILE A 94 -4.96 16.50 13.39
N ASN A 95 -4.49 17.59 13.99
CA ASN A 95 -5.07 18.18 15.20
C ASN A 95 -6.13 19.23 14.89
N GLU A 96 -6.37 19.55 13.63
CA GLU A 96 -7.35 20.55 13.25
C GLU A 96 -8.76 19.93 13.22
N PRO A 97 -9.77 20.68 13.66
CA PRO A 97 -11.16 20.27 13.51
C PRO A 97 -11.52 20.13 12.02
N TYR A 98 -12.33 19.15 11.69
CA TYR A 98 -12.84 18.95 10.34
C TYR A 98 -13.51 20.18 9.72
N SER A 99 -14.15 21.02 10.56
CA SER A 99 -14.76 22.26 10.14
C SER A 99 -13.81 23.23 9.45
N ASN A 100 -12.49 23.12 9.72
CA ASN A 100 -11.47 23.98 9.10
C ASN A 100 -11.29 23.72 7.59
N ARG A 101 -11.75 22.57 7.08
CA ARG A 101 -11.81 22.30 5.64
C ARG A 101 -12.81 23.18 4.88
N GLY A 102 -13.61 23.94 5.62
CA GLY A 102 -14.68 24.77 5.09
C GLY A 102 -15.95 23.99 4.73
N THR A 103 -16.98 24.76 4.43
CA THR A 103 -18.27 24.22 4.00
C THR A 103 -18.18 23.81 2.52
N HIS A 104 -18.84 22.73 2.17
CA HIS A 104 -18.97 22.32 0.77
C HIS A 104 -19.60 23.48 -0.04
N PRO A 105 -19.17 23.70 -1.30
CA PRO A 105 -19.63 24.84 -2.12
C PRO A 105 -21.15 25.00 -2.27
N ASN A 106 -21.92 23.94 -2.04
CA ASN A 106 -23.39 24.04 -2.03
C ASN A 106 -24.02 24.39 -0.68
N GLY A 107 -23.20 24.79 0.30
CA GLY A 107 -23.66 25.26 1.60
C GLY A 107 -23.97 24.15 2.63
N THR A 108 -23.77 22.88 2.30
CA THR A 108 -24.07 21.77 3.20
C THR A 108 -22.89 20.82 3.39
N GLY A 109 -22.60 20.48 4.64
CA GLY A 109 -21.55 19.54 5.00
C GLY A 109 -20.15 20.12 4.84
N ILE A 110 -19.15 19.27 5.07
CA ILE A 110 -17.74 19.65 5.06
C ILE A 110 -17.18 19.43 3.65
N ASN A 111 -16.33 20.36 3.20
CA ASN A 111 -15.57 20.19 1.97
C ASN A 111 -14.60 19.02 2.11
N ARG A 112 -14.76 17.99 1.29
CA ARG A 112 -13.91 16.78 1.30
C ARG A 112 -12.86 16.78 0.22
N ALA A 113 -13.16 17.38 -0.92
CA ALA A 113 -12.23 17.53 -2.01
C ALA A 113 -11.34 18.75 -1.78
N ILE A 114 -10.05 18.53 -1.67
CA ILE A 114 -9.05 19.59 -1.45
C ILE A 114 -8.37 19.93 -2.76
N LYS A 115 -8.42 21.20 -3.14
CA LYS A 115 -7.69 21.72 -4.29
C LYS A 115 -6.20 21.80 -4.00
N ARG A 116 -5.37 21.69 -5.02
CA ARG A 116 -3.93 21.91 -4.87
C ARG A 116 -3.61 23.32 -4.37
N SER A 117 -4.36 24.32 -4.81
CA SER A 117 -4.23 25.71 -4.35
C SER A 117 -4.55 25.94 -2.86
N GLN A 118 -5.19 24.99 -2.20
CA GLN A 118 -5.45 25.03 -0.75
C GLN A 118 -4.31 24.42 0.09
N LEU A 119 -3.34 23.79 -0.56
CA LEU A 119 -2.17 23.26 0.12
C LEU A 119 -1.17 24.36 0.45
N THR A 120 -0.50 24.22 1.59
CA THR A 120 0.69 25.03 1.87
C THR A 120 1.85 24.59 0.98
N ALA A 121 2.88 25.43 0.87
CA ALA A 121 4.07 25.08 0.12
C ALA A 121 4.75 23.80 0.66
N GLU A 122 4.73 23.59 1.97
CA GLU A 122 5.26 22.38 2.61
C GLU A 122 4.46 21.13 2.22
N GLU A 123 3.14 21.21 2.26
CA GLU A 123 2.24 20.11 1.87
C GLU A 123 2.39 19.75 0.39
N ASP A 124 2.45 20.74 -0.50
CA ASP A 124 2.65 20.51 -1.94
C ASP A 124 4.03 19.90 -2.23
N GLN A 125 5.08 20.37 -1.56
CA GLN A 125 6.42 19.80 -1.68
C GLN A 125 6.47 18.36 -1.16
N TYR A 126 5.84 18.08 -0.02
CA TYR A 126 5.76 16.74 0.54
C TYR A 126 5.02 15.80 -0.41
N LEU A 127 3.85 16.18 -0.90
CA LEU A 127 3.09 15.38 -1.86
C LEU A 127 3.86 15.17 -3.16
N SER A 128 4.54 16.21 -3.65
CA SER A 128 5.39 16.12 -4.84
C SER A 128 6.56 15.15 -4.66
N LYS A 129 7.16 15.12 -3.47
CA LYS A 129 8.20 14.14 -3.11
C LYS A 129 7.61 12.73 -3.08
N MET A 130 6.47 12.54 -2.43
CA MET A 130 5.79 11.25 -2.37
C MET A 130 5.45 10.73 -3.76
N GLY A 131 4.95 11.59 -4.64
CA GLY A 131 4.66 11.24 -6.03
C GLY A 131 5.90 10.82 -6.83
N ARG A 132 7.06 11.44 -6.60
CA ARG A 132 8.32 11.01 -7.21
C ARG A 132 8.80 9.67 -6.63
N MET A 133 8.70 9.48 -5.33
CA MET A 133 9.13 8.24 -4.68
C MET A 133 8.30 7.02 -5.10
N GLN A 134 7.08 7.21 -5.64
CA GLN A 134 6.29 6.10 -6.18
C GLN A 134 7.03 5.33 -7.28
N TYR A 135 7.92 5.98 -8.05
CA TYR A 135 8.71 5.31 -9.09
C TYR A 135 9.70 4.25 -8.53
N LEU A 136 10.01 4.29 -7.23
CA LEU A 136 10.80 3.24 -6.57
C LEU A 136 10.12 1.86 -6.67
N ASN A 137 8.80 1.81 -6.83
CA ASN A 137 8.05 0.57 -7.00
C ASN A 137 8.36 -0.17 -8.32
N PHE A 138 9.08 0.46 -9.25
CA PHE A 138 9.61 -0.22 -10.43
C PHE A 138 10.94 -0.94 -10.18
N ILE A 139 11.57 -0.74 -9.02
CA ILE A 139 12.85 -1.38 -8.69
C ILE A 139 12.57 -2.83 -8.25
N SER A 140 12.38 -3.68 -9.24
CA SER A 140 12.22 -5.12 -9.08
C SER A 140 12.58 -5.80 -10.39
N PRO A 141 13.40 -6.85 -10.39
CA PRO A 141 13.68 -7.63 -11.60
C PRO A 141 12.41 -8.22 -12.22
N SER A 142 11.38 -8.47 -11.43
CA SER A 142 10.08 -8.97 -11.90
C SER A 142 9.38 -8.00 -12.86
N MET A 143 9.66 -6.69 -12.79
CA MET A 143 9.09 -5.68 -13.70
C MET A 143 9.60 -5.81 -15.14
N VAL A 144 10.77 -6.43 -15.32
CA VAL A 144 11.35 -6.74 -16.64
C VAL A 144 11.33 -8.23 -16.98
N GLY A 145 10.45 -8.99 -16.30
CA GLY A 145 10.26 -10.41 -16.58
C GLY A 145 11.27 -11.35 -15.92
N ILE A 146 12.19 -10.84 -15.11
CA ILE A 146 13.15 -11.67 -14.39
C ILE A 146 12.53 -12.05 -13.03
N HIS A 147 11.87 -13.20 -12.98
CA HIS A 147 11.16 -13.63 -11.78
C HIS A 147 12.06 -14.37 -10.79
N ARG A 148 13.14 -14.98 -11.27
CA ARG A 148 14.05 -15.79 -10.44
C ARG A 148 15.49 -15.58 -10.87
N ILE A 149 16.33 -15.15 -9.94
CA ILE A 149 17.77 -15.03 -10.10
C ILE A 149 18.37 -16.26 -9.41
N LYS A 150 18.97 -17.18 -10.18
CA LYS A 150 19.63 -18.37 -9.64
C LYS A 150 21.01 -18.01 -9.09
N LEU A 151 21.27 -18.36 -7.83
CA LEU A 151 22.62 -18.31 -7.24
C LEU A 151 23.36 -19.62 -7.44
N ASN A 152 22.63 -20.73 -7.37
CA ASN A 152 23.12 -22.09 -7.65
C ASN A 152 21.92 -23.00 -7.99
N GLU A 153 22.15 -24.31 -8.14
CA GLU A 153 21.08 -25.27 -8.47
C GLU A 153 19.95 -25.36 -7.42
N GLN A 154 20.27 -25.09 -6.16
CA GLN A 154 19.35 -25.25 -5.06
C GLN A 154 18.80 -23.92 -4.51
N THR A 155 19.37 -22.78 -4.96
CA THR A 155 19.06 -21.47 -4.39
C THR A 155 18.73 -20.47 -5.48
N ALA A 156 17.58 -19.83 -5.35
CA ALA A 156 17.17 -18.71 -6.19
C ALA A 156 16.59 -17.61 -5.30
N PHE A 157 16.71 -16.37 -5.76
CA PHE A 157 16.12 -15.22 -5.10
C PHE A 157 15.52 -14.24 -6.09
N ASN A 158 14.77 -13.30 -5.58
CA ASN A 158 14.34 -12.07 -6.24
C ASN A 158 14.13 -10.99 -5.18
N PHE A 159 13.94 -9.75 -5.60
CA PHE A 159 13.66 -8.65 -4.67
C PHE A 159 12.72 -7.62 -5.29
N SER A 160 12.13 -6.79 -4.43
CA SER A 160 11.31 -5.65 -4.84
C SER A 160 11.45 -4.53 -3.82
N VAL A 161 11.76 -3.32 -4.29
CA VAL A 161 11.65 -2.11 -3.48
C VAL A 161 10.19 -1.65 -3.49
N ARG A 162 9.70 -1.17 -2.35
CA ARG A 162 8.34 -0.68 -2.18
C ARG A 162 8.33 0.70 -1.57
N HIS A 163 7.54 1.59 -2.12
CA HIS A 163 7.16 2.85 -1.51
C HIS A 163 5.64 2.96 -1.49
N ILE A 164 5.04 2.78 -0.32
CA ILE A 164 3.59 2.69 -0.15
C ILE A 164 3.13 3.82 0.76
N LEU A 165 2.24 4.66 0.26
CA LEU A 165 1.57 5.65 1.08
C LEU A 165 0.56 4.96 2.00
N ASN A 166 0.46 5.42 3.22
CA ASN A 166 -0.39 4.83 4.25
C ASN A 166 -1.04 5.90 5.13
N SER A 167 -1.77 5.47 6.15
CA SER A 167 -2.54 6.35 7.03
C SER A 167 -1.71 7.29 7.91
N PHE A 168 -0.39 7.12 7.97
CA PHE A 168 0.50 7.94 8.82
C PHE A 168 1.68 8.56 8.05
N GLY A 169 1.78 8.30 6.76
CA GLY A 169 2.86 8.77 5.90
C GLY A 169 3.18 7.73 4.83
N TYR A 170 4.28 7.00 4.96
CA TYR A 170 4.65 5.96 4.01
C TYR A 170 5.49 4.82 4.63
N ASP A 171 5.50 3.70 3.94
CA ASP A 171 6.42 2.58 4.13
C ASP A 171 7.40 2.55 2.95
N LEU A 172 8.69 2.69 3.23
CA LEU A 172 9.74 2.37 2.28
C LEU A 172 10.29 1.00 2.64
N GLY A 173 10.01 0.02 1.82
CA GLY A 173 10.31 -1.37 2.11
C GLY A 173 11.17 -2.04 1.05
N LEU A 174 11.76 -3.16 1.45
CA LEU A 174 12.44 -4.12 0.58
C LEU A 174 11.90 -5.51 0.87
N ASP A 175 11.31 -6.15 -0.14
CA ASP A 175 10.97 -7.57 -0.10
C ASP A 175 12.08 -8.39 -0.74
N VAL A 176 12.50 -9.45 -0.09
CA VAL A 176 13.41 -10.46 -0.62
C VAL A 176 12.68 -11.80 -0.65
N PHE A 177 12.50 -12.32 -1.84
CA PHE A 177 11.93 -13.64 -2.10
C PHE A 177 13.10 -14.63 -2.22
N LEU A 178 13.11 -15.68 -1.44
CA LEU A 178 14.19 -16.65 -1.39
C LEU A 178 13.61 -18.07 -1.45
N GLU A 179 14.21 -18.91 -2.30
CA GLU A 179 14.00 -20.35 -2.27
C GLU A 179 15.35 -21.03 -2.13
N THR A 180 15.49 -21.86 -1.11
CA THR A 180 16.71 -22.65 -0.88
C THR A 180 16.37 -24.06 -0.42
N LYS A 181 16.96 -25.06 -1.08
CA LYS A 181 16.72 -26.50 -0.78
C LYS A 181 15.22 -26.84 -0.70
N GLY A 182 14.41 -26.24 -1.57
CA GLY A 182 12.97 -26.45 -1.63
C GLY A 182 12.16 -25.73 -0.53
N THR A 183 12.81 -24.97 0.35
CA THR A 183 12.13 -24.14 1.34
C THR A 183 11.99 -22.72 0.82
N GLN A 184 10.82 -22.14 1.00
CA GLN A 184 10.46 -20.81 0.50
C GLN A 184 10.39 -19.80 1.64
N TRP A 185 10.95 -18.61 1.42
CA TRP A 185 10.96 -17.52 2.38
C TRP A 185 10.68 -16.19 1.69
N LEU A 186 9.89 -15.36 2.36
CA LEU A 186 9.82 -13.94 2.08
C LEU A 186 10.35 -13.19 3.31
N VAL A 187 11.32 -12.33 3.11
CA VAL A 187 11.83 -11.41 4.13
C VAL A 187 11.49 -10.00 3.70
N GLY A 188 10.70 -9.30 4.51
CA GLY A 188 10.33 -7.89 4.33
C GLY A 188 11.08 -7.01 5.31
N LEU A 189 11.75 -5.99 4.81
CA LEU A 189 12.28 -4.90 5.61
C LEU A 189 11.38 -3.69 5.42
N HIS A 190 11.08 -2.99 6.49
CA HIS A 190 10.19 -1.84 6.50
C HIS A 190 10.85 -0.63 7.14
N GLY A 191 10.71 0.51 6.52
CA GLY A 191 11.03 1.81 7.07
C GLY A 191 9.77 2.68 7.09
N TYR A 192 8.99 2.53 8.15
CA TYR A 192 7.79 3.34 8.33
C TYR A 192 8.17 4.79 8.66
N ARG A 193 7.63 5.73 7.92
CA ARG A 193 7.94 7.13 8.12
C ARG A 193 6.70 8.01 8.07
N ASN A 194 6.58 8.90 9.03
CA ASN A 194 5.71 10.06 8.94
C ASN A 194 6.54 11.32 8.61
N LYS A 195 6.02 12.51 8.92
CA LYS A 195 6.77 13.77 8.73
C LYS A 195 8.08 13.81 9.52
N GLU A 196 8.07 13.30 10.75
CA GLU A 196 9.09 13.55 11.76
C GLU A 196 9.93 12.33 12.09
N ASN A 197 9.31 11.14 12.11
CA ASN A 197 9.92 9.94 12.67
C ASN A 197 10.05 8.83 11.63
N LEU A 198 11.12 8.06 11.78
CA LEU A 198 11.36 6.80 11.07
C LEU A 198 11.43 5.67 12.10
N TRP A 199 10.73 4.57 11.83
CA TRP A 199 10.81 3.36 12.65
C TRP A 199 10.89 2.10 11.79
N PRO A 200 11.74 1.16 12.22
CA PRO A 200 11.95 -0.07 11.47
C PRO A 200 10.86 -1.09 11.72
N GLY A 201 10.69 -1.96 10.74
CA GLY A 201 9.96 -3.21 10.85
C GLY A 201 10.64 -4.32 10.08
N ILE A 202 10.42 -5.55 10.50
CA ILE A 202 10.86 -6.74 9.81
C ILE A 202 9.71 -7.73 9.70
N GLU A 203 9.61 -8.35 8.55
CA GLU A 203 8.64 -9.40 8.27
C GLU A 203 9.36 -10.64 7.79
N ILE A 204 8.95 -11.81 8.27
CA ILE A 204 9.39 -13.10 7.77
C ILE A 204 8.16 -13.94 7.49
N GLU A 205 8.08 -14.50 6.29
CA GLU A 205 7.00 -15.37 5.88
C GLU A 205 7.56 -16.64 5.24
N ASN A 206 7.01 -17.79 5.64
CA ASN A 206 7.14 -19.03 4.89
C ASN A 206 5.79 -19.35 4.25
N PRO A 207 5.64 -19.25 2.91
CA PRO A 207 4.36 -19.41 2.26
C PRO A 207 3.88 -20.86 2.14
N ALA A 208 4.74 -21.85 2.37
CA ALA A 208 4.43 -23.23 2.02
C ALA A 208 5.07 -24.27 2.95
N ILE A 209 4.81 -24.17 4.25
CA ILE A 209 5.16 -25.22 5.21
C ILE A 209 4.24 -26.42 4.99
N LYS A 210 4.79 -27.60 4.79
CA LYS A 210 4.02 -28.84 4.66
C LYS A 210 3.92 -29.54 6.01
N LEU A 211 2.80 -29.36 6.70
CA LEU A 211 2.52 -30.11 7.93
C LEU A 211 1.92 -31.46 7.57
N ARG A 212 2.54 -32.53 8.07
CA ARG A 212 2.03 -33.90 7.93
C ARG A 212 1.16 -34.23 9.13
N VAL A 213 -0.15 -34.36 8.91
CA VAL A 213 -1.11 -34.77 9.93
C VAL A 213 -1.70 -36.12 9.51
N ARG A 214 -1.29 -37.19 10.20
CA ARG A 214 -1.64 -38.58 9.82
C ARG A 214 -1.22 -38.87 8.37
N ARG A 215 -2.18 -39.09 7.46
CA ARG A 215 -1.94 -39.36 6.02
C ARG A 215 -2.09 -38.15 5.14
N ALA A 216 -2.52 -37.01 5.71
CA ALA A 216 -2.73 -35.77 4.95
C ALA A 216 -1.51 -34.83 5.06
N GLN A 217 -1.16 -34.17 3.94
CA GLN A 217 -0.26 -33.03 3.95
C GLN A 217 -1.09 -31.75 3.88
N ILE A 218 -1.01 -30.95 4.93
CA ILE A 218 -1.71 -29.67 5.03
C ILE A 218 -0.71 -28.58 4.75
N PRO A 219 -0.87 -27.81 3.64
CA PRO A 219 -0.04 -26.63 3.41
C PRO A 219 -0.42 -25.55 4.43
N VAL A 220 0.59 -24.99 5.09
CA VAL A 220 0.46 -23.94 6.08
C VAL A 220 1.35 -22.77 5.66
N GLN A 221 0.81 -21.59 5.64
CA GLN A 221 1.53 -20.34 5.55
C GLN A 221 1.76 -19.81 6.97
N ALA A 222 3.00 -19.47 7.30
CA ALA A 222 3.36 -18.81 8.55
C ALA A 222 3.98 -17.46 8.26
N ARG A 223 3.51 -16.42 8.93
CA ARG A 223 4.02 -15.05 8.81
C ARG A 223 4.20 -14.46 10.20
N ALA A 224 5.37 -13.90 10.45
CA ALA A 224 5.68 -13.12 11.64
C ALA A 224 6.16 -11.73 11.22
N MET A 225 5.76 -10.70 11.95
CA MET A 225 6.18 -9.34 11.73
C MET A 225 6.42 -8.66 13.07
N LEU A 226 7.48 -7.87 13.16
CA LEU A 226 7.82 -7.02 14.30
C LEU A 226 8.10 -5.61 13.78
N TRP A 227 7.67 -4.62 14.54
CA TRP A 227 7.96 -3.21 14.24
C TRP A 227 8.12 -2.40 15.50
N LEU A 228 8.86 -1.31 15.39
CA LEU A 228 8.91 -0.26 16.39
C LEU A 228 7.99 0.87 15.98
N GLN A 229 7.23 1.36 16.94
CA GLN A 229 6.30 2.46 16.81
C GLN A 229 6.75 3.58 17.74
N PRO A 230 7.25 4.72 17.22
CA PRO A 230 7.71 5.80 18.07
C PRO A 230 6.56 6.56 18.73
N LYS A 231 6.87 7.17 19.85
CA LYS A 231 5.97 8.10 20.53
C LYS A 231 5.58 9.26 19.61
N GLY A 232 4.35 9.71 19.74
CA GLY A 232 3.85 10.90 19.02
C GLY A 232 3.25 10.62 17.66
N GLN A 233 3.10 9.38 17.29
CA GLN A 233 2.32 9.00 16.12
C GLN A 233 0.83 9.08 16.43
N LEU A 234 0.15 9.97 15.73
CA LEU A 234 -1.27 10.25 16.00
C LEU A 234 -2.21 9.09 15.69
N PHE A 235 -1.79 8.15 14.84
CA PHE A 235 -2.61 7.01 14.44
C PHE A 235 -2.35 5.75 15.27
N THR A 236 -1.43 5.82 16.21
CA THR A 236 -0.94 4.66 16.90
C THR A 236 -0.96 4.90 18.41
N SER A 237 0.13 4.78 19.11
CA SER A 237 0.20 4.89 20.54
C SER A 237 0.79 6.23 21.00
N ALA A 238 0.40 6.68 22.18
CA ALA A 238 1.02 7.84 22.84
C ALA A 238 2.44 7.56 23.35
N LYS A 239 2.89 6.29 23.30
CA LYS A 239 4.20 5.84 23.77
C LYS A 239 4.93 5.14 22.64
N ALA A 240 6.26 5.11 22.72
CA ALA A 240 7.07 4.24 21.88
C ALA A 240 6.86 2.78 22.33
N GLU A 241 6.35 1.95 21.45
CA GLU A 241 6.00 0.56 21.74
C GLU A 241 6.43 -0.37 20.61
N PRO A 242 6.92 -1.57 20.92
CA PRO A 242 7.05 -2.63 19.94
C PRO A 242 5.66 -3.16 19.56
N GLY A 243 5.43 -3.39 18.29
CA GLY A 243 4.28 -4.09 17.78
C GLY A 243 4.68 -5.39 17.13
N GLY A 244 3.78 -6.34 17.04
CA GLY A 244 4.03 -7.61 16.39
C GLY A 244 2.76 -8.25 15.83
N LEU A 245 2.94 -9.08 14.80
CA LEU A 245 1.92 -9.91 14.19
C LEU A 245 2.45 -11.33 14.06
N LEU A 246 1.66 -12.31 14.46
CA LEU A 246 1.86 -13.71 14.11
C LEU A 246 0.60 -14.20 13.39
N GLN A 247 0.76 -14.71 12.18
CA GLN A 247 -0.32 -15.22 11.36
C GLN A 247 0.00 -16.62 10.88
N LEU A 248 -0.94 -17.54 11.10
CA LEU A 248 -0.91 -18.90 10.57
C LEU A 248 -2.16 -19.11 9.72
N ARG A 249 -1.98 -19.59 8.49
CA ARG A 249 -3.08 -19.96 7.59
C ARG A 249 -2.89 -21.40 7.13
N ALA A 250 -3.86 -22.26 7.44
CA ALA A 250 -3.88 -23.63 6.96
C ALA A 250 -4.87 -23.74 5.80
N TYR A 251 -4.45 -24.38 4.72
CA TYR A 251 -5.29 -24.65 3.54
C TYR A 251 -5.70 -26.11 3.54
N TYR A 252 -6.97 -26.37 3.82
CA TYR A 252 -7.50 -27.72 3.77
C TYR A 252 -8.02 -28.02 2.36
N PRO A 253 -7.45 -29.00 1.64
CA PRO A 253 -7.93 -29.37 0.32
C PRO A 253 -9.29 -30.04 0.45
N THR A 254 -10.35 -29.36 0.05
CA THR A 254 -11.73 -29.88 0.12
C THR A 254 -12.07 -30.91 -0.97
N GLY A 255 -11.10 -31.36 -1.75
CA GLY A 255 -11.29 -32.38 -2.79
C GLY A 255 -12.14 -31.95 -4.01
N LYS A 256 -12.70 -30.76 -3.99
CA LYS A 256 -13.45 -30.18 -5.12
C LYS A 256 -12.65 -29.05 -5.75
N THR A 257 -12.03 -29.33 -6.87
CA THR A 257 -11.44 -28.27 -7.71
C THR A 257 -12.61 -27.48 -8.30
N LEU A 258 -12.81 -26.26 -7.83
CA LEU A 258 -13.71 -25.32 -8.51
C LEU A 258 -13.07 -24.95 -9.84
N LYS A 259 -13.51 -25.56 -10.93
CA LYS A 259 -13.14 -25.12 -12.27
C LYS A 259 -14.04 -23.93 -12.61
N LEU A 260 -13.49 -22.73 -12.54
CA LEU A 260 -14.07 -21.56 -13.20
C LEU A 260 -13.76 -21.69 -14.69
N TYR A 261 -14.82 -21.81 -15.49
CA TYR A 261 -14.76 -21.75 -16.96
C TYR A 261 -14.86 -20.29 -17.40
#